data_46bf773410611447a848a49527fdecd5
#
_entry.id   46bf773410611447a848a49527fdecd5
#
_cell.length_a   1.000
_cell.length_b   1.000
_cell.length_c   1.000
_cell.angle_alpha   90.00
_cell.angle_beta   90.00
_cell.angle_gamma   90.00
#
_symmetry.space_group_name_H-M   'P 1'
#
loop_
_entity.id
_entity.type
_entity.pdbx_description
1 polymer ?
#
loop_
_entity_poly.entity_id
_entity_poly.type
_entity_poly.pdbx_seq_one_letter_code
_entity_poly.pdbx_strand_id
1 'polypeptide(L)'
;MEAAHLVPFAESQDDRPVNGIALTPNLHWAMDNLLIAPGPDHRWHVSPSVDALVPDSRWLCELDRQPLVLPRDPRWQPDRDALAWRLDQLRC
;
A
#
# COMPACT_ATOMS: atom_id res chain seq x y z
N MET A 1 -4.46 -10.19 10.17
CA MET A 1 -4.11 -9.03 9.33
C MET A 1 -3.46 -7.96 10.19
N GLU A 2 -2.58 -7.20 9.60
CA GLU A 2 -1.83 -6.15 10.29
C GLU A 2 -2.29 -4.78 9.82
N ALA A 3 -2.26 -3.80 10.72
CA ALA A 3 -2.52 -2.41 10.36
C ALA A 3 -1.21 -1.76 9.92
N ALA A 4 -1.19 -1.22 8.70
CA ALA A 4 -0.02 -0.57 8.13
C ALA A 4 -0.30 0.91 7.93
N HIS A 5 0.65 1.77 8.28
CA HIS A 5 0.54 3.21 8.03
C HIS A 5 0.86 3.50 6.56
N LEU A 6 0.06 4.34 5.93
CA LEU A 6 0.32 4.82 4.57
C LEU A 6 1.48 5.82 4.59
N VAL A 7 1.37 6.86 5.40
CA VAL A 7 2.49 7.76 5.72
C VAL A 7 3.05 7.27 7.06
N PRO A 8 4.36 6.97 7.15
CA PRO A 8 4.93 6.44 8.39
C PRO A 8 4.64 7.33 9.58
N PHE A 9 4.33 6.73 10.74
CA PHE A 9 4.02 7.47 11.95
C PHE A 9 5.17 8.40 12.36
N ALA A 10 6.41 7.97 12.13
CA ALA A 10 7.59 8.78 12.44
C ALA A 10 7.62 10.11 11.68
N GLU A 11 7.03 10.17 10.48
CA GLU A 11 6.99 11.38 9.67
C GLU A 11 5.74 12.23 9.93
N SER A 12 4.58 11.59 10.07
CA SER A 12 3.29 12.28 10.14
C SER A 12 2.74 12.39 11.55
N GLN A 13 3.12 11.47 12.44
CA GLN A 13 2.52 11.25 13.76
C GLN A 13 1.00 11.07 13.68
N ASP A 14 0.51 10.60 12.53
CA ASP A 14 -0.91 10.43 12.24
C ASP A 14 -1.28 8.95 12.38
N ASP A 15 -1.98 8.62 13.46
CA ASP A 15 -2.43 7.27 13.77
C ASP A 15 -3.93 7.07 13.52
N ARG A 16 -4.56 7.99 12.79
CA ARG A 16 -5.98 7.88 12.46
C ARG A 16 -6.19 6.75 11.45
N PRO A 17 -7.38 6.10 11.46
CA PRO A 17 -7.70 5.04 10.50
C PRO A 17 -7.53 5.45 9.02
N VAL A 18 -7.73 6.72 8.71
CA VAL A 18 -7.58 7.24 7.33
C VAL A 18 -6.12 7.23 6.85
N ASN A 19 -5.15 7.07 7.76
CA ASN A 19 -3.74 6.88 7.42
C ASN A 19 -3.32 5.41 7.51
N GLY A 20 -4.25 4.49 7.52
CA GLY A 20 -3.96 3.07 7.67
C GLY A 20 -4.68 2.19 6.66
N ILE A 21 -4.14 1.01 6.48
CA ILE A 21 -4.74 -0.03 5.67
C ILE A 21 -4.44 -1.39 6.32
N ALA A 22 -5.42 -2.28 6.32
CA ALA A 22 -5.24 -3.63 6.88
C ALA A 22 -4.64 -4.54 5.80
N LEU A 23 -3.53 -5.18 6.13
CA LEU A 23 -2.79 -6.02 5.19
C LEU A 23 -2.42 -7.36 5.83
N THR A 24 -2.29 -8.40 4.99
CA THR A 24 -1.62 -9.63 5.41
C THR A 24 -0.14 -9.32 5.67
N PRO A 25 0.58 -10.13 6.47
CA PRO A 25 2.00 -9.88 6.71
C PRO A 25 2.84 -9.80 5.42
N ASN A 26 2.52 -10.61 4.42
CA ASN A 26 3.25 -10.60 3.15
C ASN A 26 3.10 -9.29 2.40
N LEU A 27 1.87 -8.75 2.35
CA LEU A 27 1.62 -7.48 1.68
C LEU A 27 2.19 -6.32 2.49
N HIS A 28 2.14 -6.39 3.83
CA HIS A 28 2.74 -5.38 4.69
C HIS A 28 4.25 -5.30 4.45
N TRP A 29 4.92 -6.46 4.41
CA TRP A 29 6.35 -6.54 4.07
C TRP A 29 6.64 -5.90 2.71
N ALA A 30 5.86 -6.24 1.69
CA ALA A 30 6.07 -5.73 0.34
C ALA A 30 5.88 -4.21 0.27
N MET A 31 4.88 -3.68 0.99
CA MET A 31 4.65 -2.23 1.03
C MET A 31 5.78 -1.51 1.77
N ASP A 32 6.27 -2.07 2.88
CA ASP A 32 7.38 -1.48 3.63
C ASP A 32 8.67 -1.46 2.81
N ASN A 33 8.83 -2.41 1.89
CA ASN A 33 9.99 -2.46 1.00
C ASN A 33 9.78 -1.69 -0.29
N LEU A 34 8.71 -0.91 -0.41
CA LEU A 34 8.41 -0.04 -1.55
C LEU A 34 8.20 -0.80 -2.85
N LEU A 35 7.75 -2.06 -2.75
CA LEU A 35 7.50 -2.93 -3.89
C LEU A 35 6.07 -2.82 -4.39
N ILE A 36 5.14 -2.50 -3.50
CA ILE A 36 3.75 -2.25 -3.84
C ILE A 36 3.27 -1.00 -3.13
N ALA A 37 2.24 -0.37 -3.67
CA ALA A 37 1.58 0.77 -3.02
C ALA A 37 0.12 0.84 -3.43
N PRO A 38 -0.78 1.14 -2.47
CA PRO A 38 -2.15 1.50 -2.82
C PRO A 38 -2.17 2.92 -3.38
N GLY A 39 -2.92 3.14 -4.44
CA GLY A 39 -3.02 4.45 -5.08
C GLY A 39 -4.34 5.16 -4.79
N PRO A 40 -4.42 6.47 -5.08
CA PRO A 40 -5.66 7.24 -4.91
C PRO A 40 -6.77 6.80 -5.87
N ASP A 41 -6.47 5.97 -6.85
CA ASP A 41 -7.46 5.32 -7.72
C ASP A 41 -8.10 4.09 -7.05
N HIS A 42 -7.75 3.80 -5.79
CA HIS A 42 -8.20 2.66 -5.00
C HIS A 42 -7.79 1.32 -5.63
N ARG A 43 -6.63 1.31 -6.26
CA ARG A 43 -6.04 0.09 -6.83
C ARG A 43 -4.62 -0.10 -6.34
N TRP A 44 -4.18 -1.35 -6.32
CA TRP A 44 -2.79 -1.66 -6.06
C TRP A 44 -1.91 -1.32 -7.25
N HIS A 45 -0.71 -0.86 -6.97
CA HIS A 45 0.34 -0.60 -7.96
C HIS A 45 1.58 -1.38 -7.55
N VAL A 46 2.19 -2.06 -8.50
CA VAL A 46 3.36 -2.90 -8.26
C VAL A 46 4.57 -2.29 -8.95
N SER A 47 5.71 -2.24 -8.23
CA SER A 47 6.95 -1.69 -8.77
C SER A 47 7.39 -2.45 -10.02
N PRO A 48 7.82 -1.77 -11.09
CA PRO A 48 8.39 -2.46 -12.25
C PRO A 48 9.70 -3.20 -11.94
N SER A 49 10.33 -2.90 -10.79
CA SER A 49 11.58 -3.55 -10.38
C SER A 49 11.34 -4.83 -9.57
N VAL A 50 10.09 -5.23 -9.32
CA VAL A 50 9.79 -6.35 -8.44
C VAL A 50 10.41 -7.66 -8.91
N ASP A 51 10.44 -7.91 -10.22
CA ASP A 51 11.02 -9.14 -10.77
C ASP A 51 12.53 -9.24 -10.53
N ALA A 52 13.22 -8.11 -10.46
CA ALA A 52 14.66 -8.08 -10.20
C ALA A 52 14.98 -8.22 -8.71
N LEU A 53 14.05 -7.81 -7.84
CA LEU A 53 14.29 -7.71 -6.40
C LEU A 53 13.73 -8.89 -5.61
N VAL A 54 12.69 -9.55 -6.11
CA VAL A 54 11.99 -10.61 -5.38
C VAL A 54 11.98 -11.90 -6.20
N PRO A 55 12.61 -12.97 -5.71
CA PRO A 55 12.48 -14.29 -6.36
C PRO A 55 11.02 -14.73 -6.36
N ASP A 56 10.58 -15.34 -7.46
CA ASP A 56 9.20 -15.82 -7.60
C ASP A 56 8.16 -14.74 -7.28
N SER A 57 8.28 -13.62 -7.98
CA SER A 57 7.47 -12.42 -7.74
C SER A 57 6.08 -12.47 -8.33
N ARG A 58 5.66 -13.58 -8.95
CA ARG A 58 4.38 -13.69 -9.66
C ARG A 58 3.20 -13.25 -8.80
N TRP A 59 3.19 -13.64 -7.53
CA TRP A 59 2.10 -13.31 -6.60
C TRP A 59 1.97 -11.80 -6.37
N LEU A 60 3.07 -11.06 -6.46
CA LEU A 60 3.05 -9.60 -6.41
C LEU A 60 2.62 -8.99 -7.74
N CYS A 61 3.13 -9.51 -8.86
CA CYS A 61 2.78 -9.01 -10.18
C CYS A 61 1.29 -9.14 -10.48
N GLU A 62 0.66 -10.22 -10.02
CA GLU A 62 -0.77 -10.43 -10.18
C GLU A 62 -1.62 -9.42 -9.40
N LEU A 63 -1.03 -8.77 -8.40
CA LEU A 63 -1.72 -7.76 -7.60
C LEU A 63 -1.89 -6.44 -8.35
N ASP A 64 -1.07 -6.18 -9.36
CA ASP A 64 -1.06 -4.90 -10.07
C ASP A 64 -2.45 -4.58 -10.66
N ARG A 65 -2.94 -3.37 -10.34
CA ARG A 65 -4.25 -2.87 -10.76
C ARG A 65 -5.45 -3.56 -10.12
N GLN A 66 -5.25 -4.50 -9.20
CA GLN A 66 -6.35 -5.09 -8.46
C GLN A 66 -6.97 -4.06 -7.51
N PRO A 67 -8.30 -4.04 -7.35
CA PRO A 67 -8.93 -3.09 -6.45
C PRO A 67 -8.56 -3.35 -5.00
N LEU A 68 -8.43 -2.27 -4.23
CA LEU A 68 -8.22 -2.35 -2.78
C LEU A 68 -9.49 -2.89 -2.10
N VAL A 69 -9.30 -3.67 -1.03
CA VAL A 69 -10.39 -4.04 -0.13
C VAL A 69 -10.50 -2.93 0.91
N LEU A 70 -11.56 -2.13 0.82
CA LEU A 70 -11.74 -0.96 1.67
C LEU A 70 -12.96 -1.11 2.59
N PRO A 71 -12.96 -0.41 3.76
CA PRO A 71 -14.16 -0.30 4.57
C PRO A 71 -15.32 0.30 3.77
N ARG A 72 -16.55 -0.14 4.06
CA ARG A 72 -17.73 0.39 3.38
C ARG A 72 -18.02 1.83 3.75
N ASP A 73 -17.74 2.20 5.01
CA ASP A 73 -18.00 3.55 5.50
C ASP A 73 -16.91 4.49 5.01
N PRO A 74 -17.25 5.54 4.22
CA PRO A 74 -16.25 6.48 3.69
C PRO A 74 -15.41 7.14 4.77
N ARG A 75 -15.93 7.29 5.99
CA ARG A 75 -15.18 7.90 7.10
C ARG A 75 -13.95 7.10 7.50
N TRP A 76 -13.93 5.80 7.23
CA TRP A 76 -12.85 4.89 7.60
C TRP A 76 -11.96 4.50 6.41
N GLN A 77 -12.27 5.02 5.22
CA GLN A 77 -11.45 4.75 4.04
C GLN A 77 -10.16 5.56 4.09
N PRO A 78 -9.07 5.04 3.50
CA PRO A 78 -7.80 5.76 3.48
C PRO A 78 -7.92 7.15 2.86
N ASP A 79 -7.21 8.11 3.44
CA ASP A 79 -7.15 9.46 2.93
C ASP A 79 -6.45 9.48 1.57
N ARG A 80 -7.03 10.21 0.61
CA ARG A 80 -6.49 10.30 -0.75
C ARG A 80 -5.07 10.82 -0.79
N ASP A 81 -4.76 11.82 0.03
CA ASP A 81 -3.41 12.40 0.08
C ASP A 81 -2.40 11.40 0.65
N ALA A 82 -2.81 10.60 1.62
CA ALA A 82 -1.97 9.55 2.18
C ALA A 82 -1.69 8.45 1.14
N LEU A 83 -2.69 8.07 0.36
CA LEU A 83 -2.53 7.12 -0.73
C LEU A 83 -1.58 7.66 -1.81
N ALA A 84 -1.74 8.91 -2.19
CA ALA A 84 -0.87 9.55 -3.17
C ALA A 84 0.57 9.61 -2.67
N TRP A 85 0.78 9.95 -1.40
CA TRP A 85 2.11 9.98 -0.80
C TRP A 85 2.76 8.59 -0.87
N ARG A 86 2.02 7.55 -0.50
CA ARG A 86 2.56 6.18 -0.51
C ARG A 86 2.92 5.74 -1.93
N LEU A 87 2.06 6.05 -2.90
CA LEU A 87 2.33 5.69 -4.30
C LEU A 87 3.61 6.35 -4.82
N ASP A 88 3.87 7.59 -4.40
CA ASP A 88 5.09 8.29 -4.80
C ASP A 88 6.38 7.64 -4.27
N GLN A 89 6.27 6.82 -3.23
CA GLN A 89 7.43 6.11 -2.65
C GLN A 89 7.75 4.81 -3.38
N LEU A 90 6.90 4.37 -4.30
CA LEU A 90 7.08 3.11 -5.01
C LEU A 90 8.42 3.11 -5.77
N ARG A 91 9.16 1.99 -5.70
CA ARG A 91 10.40 1.85 -6.45
C ARG A 91 10.13 1.91 -7.96
N CYS A 92 11.01 2.54 -8.67
CA CYS A 92 10.94 2.62 -10.13
C CYS A 92 11.64 1.45 -10.80
#